data_1bb5bfa14f013d81b1bd17cfa476a755
#
_entry.id   1bb5bfa14f013d81b1bd17cfa476a755
#
_cell.length_a   1.000
_cell.length_b   1.000
_cell.length_c   1.000
_cell.angle_alpha   90.00
_cell.angle_beta   90.00
_cell.angle_gamma   90.00
#
_symmetry.space_group_name_H-M   'P 1'
#
loop_
_entity.id
_entity.type
_entity.pdbx_description
1 polymer ?
#
loop_
_entity_poly.entity_id
_entity_poly.type
_entity_poly.pdbx_seq_one_letter_code
_entity_poly.pdbx_strand_id
1 'polypeptide(L)'
;MADKTNSQDAVKIERAFDAPVELIWQMWTDPEHFAAWYGPDGATIPVAKMDVRVGGTRLVAMEMQTPNGPMQMWFTGEYIEVVENERLVYTESMSDKNGNVLSPSDMGMPEGHPTTTEVRVEFEDVGGGTKMVMTHAGIPHDSPGAAGWAMAFDKLAAHVEAHLDR
;
A
#
# COMPACT_ATOMS: atom_id res chain seq x y z
N MET A 1 -24.65 5.72 15.94
CA MET A 1 -24.30 5.62 15.64
C MET A 1 -23.40 5.84 14.98
N ALA A 2 -23.14 6.22 15.07
CA ALA A 2 -22.29 6.71 14.35
C ALA A 2 -21.17 6.00 14.11
N ASP A 3 -20.74 5.43 14.71
CA ASP A 3 -19.64 4.87 14.49
C ASP A 3 -19.58 4.00 13.46
N LYS A 4 -20.46 3.65 13.07
CA LYS A 4 -20.33 2.93 12.07
C LYS A 4 -19.80 3.55 10.95
N THR A 5 -19.84 4.71 10.80
CA THR A 5 -19.24 5.42 9.75
C THR A 5 -17.80 5.10 9.63
N ASN A 6 -17.10 5.05 10.73
CA ASN A 6 -15.70 4.79 10.67
C ASN A 6 -15.38 3.45 10.13
N SER A 7 -16.11 2.44 10.48
CA SER A 7 -15.80 1.11 9.99
C SER A 7 -16.10 1.00 8.51
N GLN A 8 -16.88 1.92 7.97
CA GLN A 8 -17.17 1.87 6.56
C GLN A 8 -16.22 2.72 5.74
N ASP A 9 -15.42 3.56 6.38
CA ASP A 9 -14.46 4.37 5.66
C ASP A 9 -13.21 3.53 5.40
N ALA A 10 -13.24 2.85 4.28
CA ALA A 10 -12.11 2.04 3.86
C ALA A 10 -12.11 1.95 2.34
N VAL A 11 -10.91 1.83 1.78
CA VAL A 11 -10.74 1.55 0.37
C VAL A 11 -10.65 0.04 0.26
N LYS A 12 -11.51 -0.55 -0.58
CA LYS A 12 -11.44 -1.99 -0.83
C LYS A 12 -11.43 -2.21 -2.32
N ILE A 13 -10.38 -2.84 -2.81
CA ILE A 13 -10.19 -3.08 -4.23
C ILE A 13 -9.86 -4.56 -4.42
N GLU A 14 -10.57 -5.17 -5.36
CA GLU A 14 -10.33 -6.56 -5.71
C GLU A 14 -9.76 -6.62 -7.12
N ARG A 15 -8.71 -7.37 -7.32
CA ARG A 15 -8.09 -7.55 -8.63
C ARG A 15 -7.76 -9.01 -8.84
N ALA A 16 -7.87 -9.46 -10.07
CA ALA A 16 -7.49 -10.81 -10.46
C ALA A 16 -6.28 -10.72 -11.38
N PHE A 17 -5.32 -11.62 -11.17
CA PHE A 17 -4.11 -11.66 -11.96
C PHE A 17 -3.96 -13.06 -12.58
N ASP A 18 -3.55 -13.11 -13.84
CA ASP A 18 -3.28 -14.37 -14.50
C ASP A 18 -1.82 -14.75 -14.21
N ALA A 19 -1.52 -14.95 -12.94
CA ALA A 19 -0.17 -15.20 -12.47
C ALA A 19 -0.25 -15.99 -11.17
N PRO A 20 0.78 -16.78 -10.86
CA PRO A 20 0.75 -17.59 -9.63
C PRO A 20 0.81 -16.72 -8.37
N VAL A 21 0.20 -17.23 -7.31
CA VAL A 21 0.10 -16.48 -6.07
C VAL A 21 1.48 -16.14 -5.50
N GLU A 22 2.47 -16.98 -5.73
CA GLU A 22 3.82 -16.72 -5.26
C GLU A 22 4.38 -15.44 -5.86
N LEU A 23 4.08 -15.18 -7.12
CA LEU A 23 4.57 -13.98 -7.78
C LEU A 23 3.86 -12.76 -7.23
N ILE A 24 2.54 -12.86 -7.03
CA ILE A 24 1.78 -11.72 -6.50
C ILE A 24 2.25 -11.41 -5.06
N TRP A 25 2.52 -12.43 -4.28
CA TRP A 25 3.04 -12.24 -2.93
C TRP A 25 4.36 -11.48 -2.96
N GLN A 26 5.26 -11.84 -3.90
CA GLN A 26 6.52 -11.15 -4.03
C GLN A 26 6.37 -9.68 -4.38
N MET A 27 5.33 -9.33 -5.11
CA MET A 27 5.09 -7.94 -5.46
C MET A 27 4.89 -7.06 -4.23
N TRP A 28 4.38 -7.64 -3.16
CA TRP A 28 4.11 -6.91 -1.92
C TRP A 28 5.23 -7.03 -0.90
N THR A 29 6.09 -8.05 -1.01
CA THR A 29 7.05 -8.34 0.04
C THR A 29 8.50 -8.11 -0.35
N ASP A 30 8.78 -8.06 -1.65
CA ASP A 30 10.12 -7.78 -2.14
C ASP A 30 10.21 -6.27 -2.39
N PRO A 31 11.14 -5.55 -1.75
CA PRO A 31 11.19 -4.09 -1.91
C PRO A 31 11.38 -3.63 -3.35
N GLU A 32 12.15 -4.36 -4.15
CA GLU A 32 12.35 -3.96 -5.54
C GLU A 32 11.07 -4.08 -6.34
N HIS A 33 10.32 -5.15 -6.12
CA HIS A 33 9.04 -5.30 -6.81
C HIS A 33 8.03 -4.27 -6.32
N PHE A 34 7.94 -4.08 -4.99
CA PHE A 34 7.00 -3.13 -4.43
C PHE A 34 7.27 -1.73 -4.96
N ALA A 35 8.53 -1.34 -5.05
CA ALA A 35 8.89 0.00 -5.53
C ALA A 35 8.54 0.21 -7.00
N ALA A 36 8.37 -0.86 -7.75
CA ALA A 36 8.10 -0.73 -9.17
C ALA A 36 6.65 -0.33 -9.47
N TRP A 37 5.72 -0.59 -8.56
CA TRP A 37 4.31 -0.31 -8.85
C TRP A 37 3.61 0.58 -7.84
N TYR A 38 4.17 0.76 -6.66
CA TYR A 38 3.47 1.48 -5.61
C TYR A 38 3.30 2.96 -5.96
N GLY A 39 2.18 3.55 -5.52
CA GLY A 39 1.91 4.97 -5.71
C GLY A 39 1.13 5.27 -6.98
N PRO A 40 0.57 6.48 -7.06
CA PRO A 40 -0.21 6.87 -8.25
C PRO A 40 0.70 7.07 -9.45
N ASP A 41 0.09 7.33 -10.60
CA ASP A 41 0.84 7.57 -11.82
C ASP A 41 1.81 8.72 -11.62
N GLY A 42 3.03 8.53 -12.11
CA GLY A 42 4.05 9.54 -11.99
C GLY A 42 4.87 9.49 -10.72
N ALA A 43 4.46 8.66 -9.76
CA ALA A 43 5.22 8.52 -8.52
C ALA A 43 6.37 7.55 -8.70
N THR A 44 7.47 7.79 -7.98
CA THR A 44 8.56 6.84 -7.89
C THR A 44 8.80 6.55 -6.41
N ILE A 45 9.49 5.45 -6.13
CA ILE A 45 9.73 5.00 -4.75
C ILE A 45 11.25 4.93 -4.54
N PRO A 46 11.87 6.05 -4.18
CA PRO A 46 13.33 6.03 -3.99
C PRO A 46 13.80 5.23 -2.79
N VAL A 47 12.92 4.98 -1.83
CA VAL A 47 13.30 4.19 -0.65
C VAL A 47 12.19 3.21 -0.35
N ALA A 48 12.55 1.94 -0.19
CA ALA A 48 11.62 0.91 0.28
C ALA A 48 12.40 -0.03 1.19
N LYS A 49 12.28 0.18 2.49
CA LYS A 49 12.93 -0.68 3.48
C LYS A 49 11.83 -1.48 4.15
N MET A 50 11.84 -2.77 3.99
CA MET A 50 10.75 -3.61 4.42
C MET A 50 11.31 -4.86 5.09
N ASP A 51 11.04 -5.00 6.38
CA ASP A 51 11.42 -6.18 7.15
C ASP A 51 10.15 -7.01 7.30
N VAL A 52 9.86 -7.86 6.32
CA VAL A 52 8.57 -8.53 6.20
C VAL A 52 8.51 -9.71 7.14
N ARG A 53 8.12 -9.45 8.37
CA ARG A 53 7.87 -10.45 9.39
C ARG A 53 7.01 -9.80 10.45
N VAL A 54 6.29 -10.58 11.20
CA VAL A 54 5.44 -10.03 12.27
C VAL A 54 6.33 -9.24 13.21
N GLY A 55 5.96 -7.99 13.47
CA GLY A 55 6.75 -7.09 14.31
C GLY A 55 7.86 -6.38 13.56
N GLY A 56 8.10 -6.71 12.30
CA GLY A 56 9.09 -5.99 11.50
C GLY A 56 8.56 -4.63 11.07
N THR A 57 9.48 -3.73 10.69
CA THR A 57 9.09 -2.37 10.32
C THR A 57 9.26 -2.15 8.84
N ARG A 58 8.62 -1.11 8.34
CA ARG A 58 8.75 -0.68 6.96
C ARG A 58 8.88 0.82 6.91
N LEU A 59 9.65 1.31 5.95
CA LEU A 59 9.83 2.74 5.71
C LEU A 59 9.90 2.93 4.21
N VAL A 60 8.95 3.68 3.66
CA VAL A 60 8.81 3.85 2.23
C VAL A 60 8.74 5.34 1.90
N ALA A 61 9.52 5.78 0.93
CA ALA A 61 9.45 7.15 0.43
C ALA A 61 8.84 7.14 -0.95
N MET A 62 7.88 8.04 -1.17
CA MET A 62 7.24 8.23 -2.45
C MET A 62 7.59 9.62 -2.94
N GLU A 63 8.06 9.72 -4.17
CA GLU A 63 8.41 11.01 -4.73
C GLU A 63 7.51 11.33 -5.91
N MET A 64 6.96 12.53 -5.92
CA MET A 64 6.11 13.00 -6.99
C MET A 64 6.62 14.33 -7.50
N GLN A 65 6.45 14.57 -8.80
CA GLN A 65 6.83 15.84 -9.39
C GLN A 65 5.68 16.81 -9.23
N THR A 66 5.98 18.01 -8.80
CA THR A 66 4.98 19.06 -8.65
C THR A 66 5.49 20.29 -9.38
N PRO A 67 4.62 21.30 -9.63
CA PRO A 67 5.08 22.54 -10.25
C PRO A 67 6.19 23.24 -9.47
N ASN A 68 6.28 22.95 -8.16
CA ASN A 68 7.33 23.54 -7.33
C ASN A 68 8.54 22.63 -7.17
N GLY A 69 8.62 21.55 -7.95
CA GLY A 69 9.73 20.62 -7.88
C GLY A 69 9.30 19.28 -7.27
N PRO A 70 10.24 18.37 -7.07
CA PRO A 70 9.89 17.06 -6.52
C PRO A 70 9.48 17.18 -5.06
N MET A 71 8.49 16.38 -4.68
CA MET A 71 7.99 16.34 -3.32
C MET A 71 8.05 14.90 -2.86
N GLN A 72 8.59 14.68 -1.67
CA GLN A 72 8.68 13.35 -1.09
C GLN A 72 7.72 13.20 0.07
N MET A 73 7.06 12.05 0.14
CA MET A 73 6.23 11.69 1.27
C MET A 73 6.78 10.41 1.84
N TRP A 74 6.88 10.34 3.16
CA TRP A 74 7.43 9.17 3.84
C TRP A 74 6.34 8.48 4.62
N PHE A 75 6.38 7.15 4.60
CA PHE A 75 5.41 6.33 5.33
C PHE A 75 6.17 5.31 6.14
N THR A 76 5.79 5.14 7.39
CA THR A 76 6.36 4.13 8.25
C THR A 76 5.27 3.20 8.72
N GLY A 77 5.62 2.01 9.17
CA GLY A 77 4.64 1.08 9.67
C GLY A 77 5.27 -0.17 10.22
N GLU A 78 4.40 -1.08 10.61
CA GLU A 78 4.81 -2.33 11.21
C GLU A 78 3.97 -3.45 10.62
N TYR A 79 4.58 -4.60 10.39
CA TYR A 79 3.86 -5.76 9.88
C TYR A 79 3.17 -6.45 11.04
N ILE A 80 1.85 -6.57 10.94
CA ILE A 80 1.01 -7.14 11.98
C ILE A 80 0.77 -8.62 11.72
N GLU A 81 0.60 -8.97 10.44
CA GLU A 81 0.32 -10.36 10.09
C GLU A 81 1.03 -10.68 8.79
N VAL A 82 1.74 -11.79 8.74
CA VAL A 82 2.45 -12.21 7.53
C VAL A 82 2.20 -13.71 7.39
N VAL A 83 1.31 -14.07 6.46
CA VAL A 83 1.02 -15.47 6.16
C VAL A 83 1.33 -15.66 4.68
N GLU A 84 2.42 -16.31 4.40
CA GLU A 84 2.96 -16.41 3.05
C GLU A 84 1.93 -16.89 2.05
N ASN A 85 1.79 -16.16 0.95
CA ASN A 85 0.87 -16.45 -0.14
C ASN A 85 -0.62 -16.37 0.26
N GLU A 86 -0.94 -15.88 1.44
CA GLU A 86 -2.32 -15.81 1.90
C GLU A 86 -2.72 -14.44 2.40
N ARG A 87 -1.95 -13.82 3.26
CA ARG A 87 -2.39 -12.58 3.88
C ARG A 87 -1.23 -11.74 4.38
N LEU A 88 -1.31 -10.46 4.13
CA LEU A 88 -0.33 -9.49 4.62
C LEU A 88 -1.08 -8.34 5.24
N VAL A 89 -0.78 -8.01 6.49
CA VAL A 89 -1.42 -6.89 7.19
C VAL A 89 -0.32 -6.02 7.76
N TYR A 90 -0.37 -4.73 7.49
CA TYR A 90 0.59 -3.81 8.07
C TYR A 90 -0.08 -2.47 8.35
N THR A 91 0.53 -1.69 9.24
CA THR A 91 0.06 -0.35 9.52
C THR A 91 0.81 0.65 8.66
N GLU A 92 0.23 1.82 8.50
CA GLU A 92 0.86 2.87 7.72
C GLU A 92 0.58 4.21 8.38
N SER A 93 1.63 4.97 8.62
CA SER A 93 1.54 6.32 9.16
C SER A 93 2.44 7.21 8.34
N MET A 94 2.05 8.47 8.15
CA MET A 94 2.95 9.40 7.51
C MET A 94 4.07 9.72 8.49
N SER A 95 5.27 9.89 7.96
CA SER A 95 6.43 10.08 8.82
C SER A 95 7.41 11.04 8.16
N ASP A 96 8.48 11.35 8.87
CA ASP A 96 9.61 12.03 8.27
C ASP A 96 10.59 10.98 7.74
N LYS A 97 11.71 11.43 7.20
CA LYS A 97 12.66 10.53 6.57
C LYS A 97 13.34 9.58 7.56
N ASN A 98 13.20 9.85 8.84
CA ASN A 98 13.78 9.02 9.89
C ASN A 98 12.76 8.05 10.47
N GLY A 99 11.53 8.03 9.96
CA GLY A 99 10.50 7.14 10.45
C GLY A 99 9.75 7.63 11.66
N ASN A 100 9.92 8.92 12.00
CA ASN A 100 9.16 9.49 13.11
C ASN A 100 7.76 9.83 12.62
N VAL A 101 6.74 9.28 13.28
CA VAL A 101 5.36 9.47 12.87
C VAL A 101 4.95 10.93 13.03
N LEU A 102 4.29 11.46 12.00
CA LEU A 102 3.78 12.82 12.01
C LEU A 102 2.29 12.77 12.26
N SER A 103 1.78 13.67 13.09
CA SER A 103 0.36 13.71 13.33
C SER A 103 -0.33 14.40 12.15
N PRO A 104 -1.63 14.16 11.96
CA PRO A 104 -2.34 14.86 10.88
C PRO A 104 -2.24 16.38 11.01
N SER A 105 -2.26 16.91 12.23
CA SER A 105 -2.15 18.36 12.39
C SER A 105 -0.78 18.87 11.99
N ASP A 106 0.27 18.06 12.15
CA ASP A 106 1.61 18.43 11.69
C ASP A 106 1.65 18.54 10.18
N MET A 107 0.75 17.85 9.49
CA MET A 107 0.69 17.84 8.05
C MET A 107 -0.33 18.82 7.51
N GLY A 108 -0.97 19.60 8.38
CA GLY A 108 -1.99 20.55 7.95
C GLY A 108 -3.33 19.91 7.64
N MET A 109 -3.56 18.69 8.11
CA MET A 109 -4.82 17.99 7.85
C MET A 109 -5.83 18.29 8.93
N PRO A 110 -7.13 18.16 8.61
CA PRO A 110 -8.18 18.41 9.59
C PRO A 110 -8.10 17.45 10.77
N GLU A 111 -8.63 17.87 11.88
CA GLU A 111 -8.75 17.00 13.03
C GLU A 111 -9.64 15.83 12.69
N GLY A 112 -9.42 14.70 13.31
CA GLY A 112 -10.20 13.52 13.04
C GLY A 112 -9.56 12.60 12.03
N HIS A 113 -8.53 13.06 11.32
CA HIS A 113 -7.81 12.17 10.42
C HIS A 113 -7.03 11.16 11.25
N PRO A 114 -7.05 9.88 10.90
CA PRO A 114 -6.28 8.91 11.69
C PRO A 114 -4.78 9.11 11.49
N THR A 115 -4.05 8.98 12.58
CA THR A 115 -2.59 9.05 12.52
C THR A 115 -2.04 7.80 11.87
N THR A 116 -2.66 6.66 12.12
CA THR A 116 -2.21 5.37 11.62
C THR A 116 -3.39 4.67 10.95
N THR A 117 -3.14 4.11 9.78
CA THR A 117 -4.13 3.33 9.07
C THR A 117 -3.63 1.91 8.92
N GLU A 118 -4.48 1.01 8.46
CA GLU A 118 -4.12 -0.39 8.31
C GLU A 118 -4.39 -0.85 6.89
N VAL A 119 -3.41 -1.55 6.31
CA VAL A 119 -3.56 -2.14 4.98
C VAL A 119 -3.59 -3.64 5.15
N ARG A 120 -4.64 -4.27 4.61
CA ARG A 120 -4.79 -5.72 4.64
C ARG A 120 -4.89 -6.20 3.20
N VAL A 121 -4.08 -7.16 2.84
CA VAL A 121 -4.11 -7.74 1.50
C VAL A 121 -4.28 -9.24 1.64
N GLU A 122 -5.28 -9.79 0.96
CA GLU A 122 -5.55 -11.21 1.00
C GLU A 122 -5.39 -11.78 -0.39
N PHE A 123 -4.82 -12.98 -0.48
CA PHE A 123 -4.51 -13.61 -1.75
C PHE A 123 -5.17 -15.00 -1.79
N GLU A 124 -5.73 -15.33 -2.92
CA GLU A 124 -6.36 -16.64 -3.11
C GLU A 124 -5.89 -17.21 -4.45
N ASP A 125 -5.41 -18.45 -4.41
CA ASP A 125 -5.00 -19.15 -5.61
C ASP A 125 -6.28 -19.68 -6.25
N VAL A 126 -6.54 -19.27 -7.49
CA VAL A 126 -7.78 -19.65 -8.18
C VAL A 126 -7.48 -20.44 -9.45
N GLY A 127 -6.63 -21.46 -9.31
CA GLY A 127 -6.37 -22.34 -10.44
C GLY A 127 -5.29 -21.82 -11.38
N GLY A 128 -4.18 -21.37 -10.81
CA GLY A 128 -3.07 -20.87 -11.60
C GLY A 128 -3.06 -19.35 -11.70
N GLY A 129 -4.15 -18.72 -11.32
CA GLY A 129 -4.22 -17.28 -11.19
C GLY A 129 -4.39 -16.89 -9.75
N THR A 130 -4.48 -15.62 -9.48
CA THR A 130 -4.58 -15.09 -8.12
C THR A 130 -5.68 -14.06 -8.02
N LYS A 131 -6.50 -14.20 -7.00
CA LYS A 131 -7.46 -13.17 -6.64
C LYS A 131 -6.88 -12.42 -5.46
N MET A 132 -6.80 -11.10 -5.57
CA MET A 132 -6.21 -10.25 -4.54
C MET A 132 -7.27 -9.27 -4.08
N VAL A 133 -7.44 -9.18 -2.75
CA VAL A 133 -8.36 -8.21 -2.16
C VAL A 133 -7.55 -7.35 -1.20
N MET A 134 -7.52 -6.04 -1.44
CA MET A 134 -6.82 -5.11 -0.57
C MET A 134 -7.85 -4.22 0.12
N THR A 135 -7.69 -4.04 1.43
CA THR A 135 -8.51 -3.13 2.21
C THR A 135 -7.59 -2.17 2.96
N HIS A 136 -7.79 -0.89 2.75
CA HIS A 136 -7.02 0.14 3.46
C HIS A 136 -7.99 0.86 4.39
N ALA A 137 -8.02 0.44 5.64
CA ALA A 137 -8.94 0.99 6.62
C ALA A 137 -8.48 2.36 7.08
N GLY A 138 -9.41 3.26 7.29
CA GLY A 138 -9.10 4.62 7.71
C GLY A 138 -8.99 5.61 6.56
N ILE A 139 -9.18 5.15 5.33
CA ILE A 139 -9.12 6.00 4.15
C ILE A 139 -10.50 5.95 3.49
N PRO A 140 -11.14 7.09 3.25
CA PRO A 140 -12.47 7.06 2.61
C PRO A 140 -12.41 6.45 1.21
N HIS A 141 -13.43 5.71 0.87
CA HIS A 141 -13.46 4.97 -0.39
C HIS A 141 -13.51 5.89 -1.63
N ASP A 142 -13.87 7.14 -1.46
CA ASP A 142 -13.95 8.09 -2.57
C ASP A 142 -12.87 9.17 -2.47
N SER A 143 -11.80 8.89 -1.75
CA SER A 143 -10.74 9.87 -1.53
C SER A 143 -9.67 9.79 -2.61
N PRO A 144 -8.77 10.79 -2.67
CA PRO A 144 -7.62 10.69 -3.56
C PRO A 144 -6.76 9.48 -3.29
N GLY A 145 -6.71 9.00 -2.03
CA GLY A 145 -5.99 7.79 -1.71
C GLY A 145 -6.56 6.57 -2.42
N ALA A 146 -7.89 6.51 -2.55
CA ALA A 146 -8.52 5.40 -3.26
C ALA A 146 -8.14 5.44 -4.74
N ALA A 147 -8.14 6.62 -5.35
CA ALA A 147 -7.74 6.75 -6.75
C ALA A 147 -6.28 6.39 -6.93
N GLY A 148 -5.43 6.73 -5.97
CA GLY A 148 -4.02 6.39 -6.01
C GLY A 148 -3.80 4.87 -5.98
N TRP A 149 -4.57 4.17 -5.16
CA TRP A 149 -4.48 2.71 -5.11
C TRP A 149 -4.90 2.08 -6.45
N ALA A 150 -5.96 2.61 -7.07
CA ALA A 150 -6.41 2.08 -8.36
C ALA A 150 -5.33 2.26 -9.43
N MET A 151 -4.68 3.41 -9.46
CA MET A 151 -3.60 3.65 -10.40
C MET A 151 -2.41 2.74 -10.10
N ALA A 152 -2.10 2.54 -8.82
CA ALA A 152 -1.00 1.66 -8.44
C ALA A 152 -1.28 0.23 -8.91
N PHE A 153 -2.52 -0.22 -8.77
CA PHE A 153 -2.83 -1.59 -9.16
C PHE A 153 -2.82 -1.78 -10.68
N ASP A 154 -3.06 -0.73 -11.45
CA ASP A 154 -2.89 -0.82 -12.90
C ASP A 154 -1.40 -1.00 -13.22
N LYS A 155 -0.53 -0.31 -12.50
CA LYS A 155 0.90 -0.49 -12.67
C LYS A 155 1.35 -1.87 -12.20
N LEU A 156 0.74 -2.35 -11.11
CA LEU A 156 1.02 -3.69 -10.61
C LEU A 156 0.70 -4.74 -11.66
N ALA A 157 -0.45 -4.61 -12.30
CA ALA A 157 -0.84 -5.57 -13.33
C ALA A 157 0.17 -5.57 -14.48
N ALA A 158 0.64 -4.40 -14.89
CA ALA A 158 1.63 -4.33 -15.96
C ALA A 158 2.97 -4.92 -15.53
N HIS A 159 3.35 -4.68 -14.28
CA HIS A 159 4.61 -5.20 -13.75
C HIS A 159 4.56 -6.73 -13.64
N VAL A 160 3.43 -7.27 -13.20
CA VAL A 160 3.24 -8.71 -13.13
C VAL A 160 3.35 -9.33 -14.53
N GLU A 161 2.71 -8.69 -15.51
CA GLU A 161 2.74 -9.18 -16.87
C GLU A 161 4.18 -9.23 -17.39
N ALA A 162 4.97 -8.23 -17.07
CA ALA A 162 6.36 -8.16 -17.52
C ALA A 162 7.24 -9.22 -16.85
N HIS A 163 6.81 -9.76 -15.73
CA HIS A 163 7.59 -10.75 -14.99
C HIS A 163 7.04 -12.17 -15.10
N LEU A 164 6.02 -12.36 -15.94
CA LEU A 164 5.56 -13.71 -16.17
C LEU A 164 6.59 -14.45 -16.98
N ASP A 165 6.75 -15.73 -16.66
CA ASP A 165 7.71 -16.53 -17.35
C ASP A 165 7.19 -16.82 -18.75
N ARG A 166 7.98 -16.57 -19.74
CA ARG A 166 7.57 -16.76 -21.12
C ARG A 166 8.51 -17.66 -21.86
#